data_f55bab0e503894998d59ddecf3d1a6a1
#
_entry.id   f55bab0e503894998d59ddecf3d1a6a1
#
_cell.length_a   1.000
_cell.length_b   1.000
_cell.length_c   1.000
_cell.angle_alpha   90.00
_cell.angle_beta   90.00
_cell.angle_gamma   90.00
#
_symmetry.space_group_name_H-M   'P 1'
#
loop_
_entity.id
_entity.type
_entity.pdbx_description
1 polymer ?
#
loop_
_entity_poly.entity_id
_entity_poly.type
_entity_poly.pdbx_seq_one_letter_code
_entity_poly.pdbx_strand_id
1 'polypeptide(L)'
;MIYHLFQLLEDYDIPGQGLMTYLSFRAMLASVTAMLLSLFVGRKIIHWLQKKQIGETIRDLGLEGQMQKKGTPTMGGVIILLAISVSTLLFCDLSNIYTQLLIFTTLWCGGIGFTDDYIKVFKHNKEGMSERWKLILQIVLGFIVGLTVCFNDDIVVREKVRVETADNGTTYLPQGSSNLDVNSETIVADNSWKMENIVKSTKTTLPFIKSHEFDYKWLSPFQGKWGWYTKWAIYVLMIVIVITACSNGTNLTDGMDGLAAGTSAIVGIVIGILAWLSGNLINSNYLNIMYIPGTGEIAVFMSAFIGALLGFLWYNSYPAQVFMGDTGSLAIGGIIGVSAILI
;
A
#
# COMPACT_ATOMS: atom_id res chain seq x y z
N MET A 1 -13.01 6.29 11.66
CA MET A 1 -14.07 6.54 12.68
C MET A 1 -13.90 7.89 13.36
N ILE A 2 -12.79 8.16 14.04
CA ILE A 2 -12.56 9.47 14.69
C ILE A 2 -12.59 10.59 13.63
N TYR A 3 -11.94 10.41 12.50
CA TYR A 3 -12.00 11.33 11.36
C TYR A 3 -13.44 11.67 10.95
N HIS A 4 -14.26 10.67 10.68
CA HIS A 4 -15.68 10.89 10.32
C HIS A 4 -16.51 11.47 11.46
N LEU A 5 -16.20 11.12 12.72
CA LEU A 5 -16.87 11.73 13.87
C LEU A 5 -16.62 13.24 13.93
N PHE A 6 -15.37 13.66 13.69
CA PHE A 6 -15.04 15.08 13.67
C PHE A 6 -15.66 15.81 12.46
N GLN A 7 -15.80 15.15 11.32
CA GLN A 7 -16.57 15.71 10.20
C GLN A 7 -18.05 15.92 10.55
N LEU A 8 -18.70 14.95 11.20
CA LEU A 8 -20.10 15.07 11.64
C LEU A 8 -20.31 16.16 12.71
N LEU A 9 -19.25 16.49 13.46
CA LEU A 9 -19.28 17.50 14.50
C LEU A 9 -18.81 18.88 14.00
N GLU A 10 -18.61 19.05 12.69
CA GLU A 10 -18.10 20.29 12.08
C GLU A 10 -18.95 21.51 12.42
N ASP A 11 -20.25 21.33 12.57
CA ASP A 11 -21.19 22.38 12.91
C ASP A 11 -21.14 22.84 14.38
N TYR A 12 -20.42 22.12 15.26
CA TYR A 12 -20.44 22.36 16.72
C TYR A 12 -19.25 23.15 17.28
N ASP A 13 -18.37 23.68 16.41
CA ASP A 13 -17.23 24.55 16.78
C ASP A 13 -16.35 24.01 17.93
N ILE A 14 -16.05 22.70 17.90
CA ILE A 14 -15.28 22.04 18.96
C ILE A 14 -13.80 22.47 18.87
N PRO A 15 -13.18 22.90 19.99
CA PRO A 15 -11.77 23.27 20.01
C PRO A 15 -10.87 22.11 19.52
N GLY A 16 -10.03 22.38 18.51
CA GLY A 16 -9.11 21.38 17.96
C GLY A 16 -9.67 20.53 16.80
N GLN A 17 -10.93 20.72 16.42
CA GLN A 17 -11.56 20.02 15.31
C GLN A 17 -10.76 20.15 14.00
N GLY A 18 -10.29 21.36 13.66
CA GLY A 18 -9.48 21.61 12.48
C GLY A 18 -8.16 20.83 12.43
N LEU A 19 -7.70 20.23 13.53
CA LEU A 19 -6.48 19.41 13.49
C LEU A 19 -6.68 18.11 12.71
N MET A 20 -7.89 17.55 12.72
CA MET A 20 -8.18 16.30 11.97
C MET A 20 -8.29 16.49 10.46
N THR A 21 -8.39 17.72 9.96
CA THR A 21 -8.34 18.00 8.53
C THR A 21 -6.91 17.94 7.98
N TYR A 22 -5.90 18.16 8.85
CA TYR A 22 -4.50 18.10 8.45
C TYR A 22 -4.02 16.65 8.31
N LEU A 23 -3.58 16.30 7.10
CA LEU A 23 -3.08 14.97 6.77
C LEU A 23 -1.91 14.55 7.67
N SER A 24 -0.94 15.46 7.91
CA SER A 24 0.23 15.21 8.74
C SER A 24 -0.14 14.89 10.20
N PHE A 25 -1.15 15.54 10.75
CA PHE A 25 -1.63 15.27 12.10
C PHE A 25 -2.26 13.89 12.19
N ARG A 26 -3.12 13.51 11.22
CA ARG A 26 -3.72 12.17 11.15
C ARG A 26 -2.65 11.08 10.96
N ALA A 27 -1.67 11.32 10.09
CA ALA A 27 -0.56 10.39 9.86
C ALA A 27 0.25 10.14 11.14
N MET A 28 0.58 11.21 11.89
CA MET A 28 1.27 11.10 13.17
C MET A 28 0.47 10.29 14.18
N LEU A 29 -0.82 10.61 14.36
CA LEU A 29 -1.69 9.89 15.29
C LEU A 29 -1.86 8.42 14.89
N ALA A 30 -2.01 8.13 13.60
CA ALA A 30 -2.11 6.77 13.08
C ALA A 30 -0.84 5.96 13.39
N SER A 31 0.34 6.54 13.17
CA SER A 31 1.62 5.90 13.45
C SER A 31 1.81 5.63 14.96
N VAL A 32 1.60 6.64 15.80
CA VAL A 32 1.75 6.51 17.26
C VAL A 32 0.76 5.47 17.81
N THR A 33 -0.51 5.54 17.38
CA THR A 33 -1.54 4.59 17.83
C THR A 33 -1.21 3.17 17.41
N ALA A 34 -0.79 2.95 16.16
CA ALA A 34 -0.40 1.63 15.66
C ALA A 34 0.80 1.07 16.44
N MET A 35 1.80 1.91 16.71
CA MET A 35 2.98 1.52 17.49
C MET A 35 2.59 1.13 18.92
N LEU A 36 1.79 1.94 19.60
CA LEU A 36 1.33 1.65 20.95
C LEU A 36 0.46 0.40 21.01
N LEU A 37 -0.46 0.22 20.05
CA LEU A 37 -1.26 -1.01 19.95
C LEU A 37 -0.38 -2.23 19.76
N SER A 38 0.60 -2.16 18.85
CA SER A 38 1.55 -3.25 18.62
C SER A 38 2.33 -3.60 19.89
N LEU A 39 2.78 -2.61 20.65
CA LEU A 39 3.52 -2.81 21.91
C LEU A 39 2.62 -3.38 23.04
N PHE A 40 1.47 -2.77 23.31
CA PHE A 40 0.63 -3.19 24.44
C PHE A 40 -0.19 -4.45 24.18
N VAL A 41 -0.82 -4.54 23.00
CA VAL A 41 -1.60 -5.70 22.60
C VAL A 41 -0.67 -6.85 22.22
N GLY A 42 0.47 -6.55 21.60
CA GLY A 42 1.46 -7.54 21.23
C GLY A 42 1.92 -8.40 22.40
N ARG A 43 2.22 -7.78 23.54
CA ARG A 43 2.61 -8.52 24.76
C ARG A 43 1.54 -9.53 25.20
N LYS A 44 0.26 -9.13 25.13
CA LYS A 44 -0.86 -10.02 25.52
C LYS A 44 -1.00 -11.18 24.52
N ILE A 45 -0.88 -10.88 23.22
CA ILE A 45 -0.97 -11.91 22.16
C ILE A 45 0.19 -12.90 22.29
N ILE A 46 1.42 -12.43 22.49
CA ILE A 46 2.59 -13.30 22.67
C ILE A 46 2.40 -14.25 23.86
N HIS A 47 1.96 -13.75 25.01
CA HIS A 47 1.65 -14.60 26.16
C HIS A 47 0.56 -15.61 25.87
N TRP A 48 -0.49 -15.23 25.13
CA TRP A 48 -1.55 -16.15 24.73
C TRP A 48 -1.04 -17.25 23.80
N LEU A 49 -0.21 -16.87 22.79
CA LEU A 49 0.41 -17.83 21.86
C LEU A 49 1.33 -18.81 22.61
N GLN A 50 2.16 -18.32 23.53
CA GLN A 50 3.04 -19.14 24.37
C GLN A 50 2.24 -20.14 25.23
N LYS A 51 1.13 -19.68 25.87
CA LYS A 51 0.27 -20.54 26.68
C LYS A 51 -0.38 -21.66 25.86
N LYS A 52 -0.66 -21.41 24.59
CA LYS A 52 -1.20 -22.41 23.64
C LYS A 52 -0.10 -23.30 23.05
N GLN A 53 1.15 -23.12 23.44
CA GLN A 53 2.31 -23.86 22.92
C GLN A 53 2.42 -23.79 21.39
N ILE A 54 2.04 -22.65 20.83
CA ILE A 54 2.11 -22.36 19.40
C ILE A 54 3.55 -21.98 19.05
N GLY A 55 4.46 -22.95 19.11
CA GLY A 55 5.87 -22.77 18.78
C GLY A 55 6.25 -23.53 17.52
N GLU A 56 7.09 -22.92 16.70
CA GLU A 56 7.62 -23.56 15.50
C GLU A 56 8.62 -24.65 15.86
N THR A 57 8.55 -25.80 15.17
CA THR A 57 9.59 -26.83 15.24
C THR A 57 10.78 -26.42 14.39
N ILE A 58 11.84 -25.94 15.03
CA ILE A 58 13.06 -25.52 14.35
C ILE A 58 13.74 -26.74 13.71
N ARG A 59 14.09 -26.62 12.42
CA ARG A 59 14.97 -27.58 11.75
C ARG A 59 16.38 -27.38 12.30
N ASP A 60 16.98 -28.45 12.77
CA ASP A 60 18.40 -28.42 13.18
C ASP A 60 19.27 -28.32 11.92
N LEU A 61 19.82 -27.15 11.68
CA LEU A 61 20.76 -26.88 10.58
C LEU A 61 22.20 -26.78 11.07
N GLY A 62 22.48 -27.09 12.37
CA GLY A 62 23.81 -27.01 12.95
C GLY A 62 24.31 -25.56 13.16
N LEU A 63 23.44 -24.54 13.11
CA LEU A 63 23.85 -23.16 13.32
C LEU A 63 23.86 -22.80 14.81
N GLU A 64 24.92 -22.08 15.25
CA GLU A 64 25.00 -21.58 16.63
C GLU A 64 23.83 -20.66 16.95
N GLY A 65 23.23 -20.81 18.13
CA GLY A 65 22.07 -20.00 18.58
C GLY A 65 20.72 -20.51 18.11
N GLN A 66 20.62 -21.45 17.19
CA GLN A 66 19.36 -21.97 16.67
C GLN A 66 18.51 -22.66 17.75
N MET A 67 19.15 -23.35 18.67
CA MET A 67 18.48 -24.05 19.79
C MET A 67 17.85 -23.07 20.80
N GLN A 68 18.34 -21.83 20.90
CA GLN A 68 17.76 -20.81 21.79
C GLN A 68 16.38 -20.34 21.32
N LYS A 69 16.07 -20.52 20.04
CA LYS A 69 14.78 -20.13 19.44
C LYS A 69 13.68 -21.21 19.59
N LYS A 70 14.02 -22.36 20.17
CA LYS A 70 13.07 -23.46 20.39
C LYS A 70 11.96 -23.00 21.36
N GLY A 71 10.70 -23.00 20.88
CA GLY A 71 9.56 -22.57 21.68
C GLY A 71 9.15 -21.10 21.47
N THR A 72 9.83 -20.35 20.60
CA THR A 72 9.35 -19.02 20.17
C THR A 72 8.05 -19.18 19.41
N PRO A 73 6.95 -18.49 19.82
CA PRO A 73 5.67 -18.60 19.13
C PRO A 73 5.72 -17.99 17.74
N THR A 74 4.99 -18.56 16.81
CA THR A 74 4.73 -18.04 15.47
C THR A 74 3.36 -17.34 15.43
N MET A 75 2.92 -16.81 14.26
CA MET A 75 1.69 -16.05 14.06
C MET A 75 1.72 -14.62 14.65
N GLY A 76 2.90 -14.04 14.86
CA GLY A 76 3.04 -12.67 15.32
C GLY A 76 2.46 -11.62 14.36
N GLY A 77 2.27 -11.98 13.09
CA GLY A 77 1.63 -11.12 12.08
C GLY A 77 0.23 -10.62 12.48
N VAL A 78 -0.49 -11.36 13.32
CA VAL A 78 -1.79 -10.92 13.86
C VAL A 78 -1.66 -9.59 14.63
N ILE A 79 -0.54 -9.37 15.32
CA ILE A 79 -0.28 -8.11 16.05
C ILE A 79 -0.22 -6.95 15.06
N ILE A 80 0.51 -7.14 13.95
CA ILE A 80 0.67 -6.14 12.89
C ILE A 80 -0.67 -5.83 12.25
N LEU A 81 -1.43 -6.86 11.86
CA LEU A 81 -2.74 -6.72 11.21
C LEU A 81 -3.73 -5.95 12.09
N LEU A 82 -3.80 -6.28 13.39
CA LEU A 82 -4.66 -5.58 14.33
C LEU A 82 -4.24 -4.12 14.48
N ALA A 83 -2.95 -3.84 14.65
CA ALA A 83 -2.45 -2.49 14.83
C ALA A 83 -2.73 -1.61 13.60
N ILE A 84 -2.47 -2.11 12.39
CA ILE A 84 -2.77 -1.42 11.13
C ILE A 84 -4.29 -1.19 11.01
N SER A 85 -5.09 -2.25 11.12
CA SER A 85 -6.54 -2.18 10.88
C SER A 85 -7.22 -1.20 11.84
N VAL A 86 -6.93 -1.28 13.14
CA VAL A 86 -7.54 -0.38 14.14
C VAL A 86 -7.11 1.07 13.89
N SER A 87 -5.83 1.33 13.65
CA SER A 87 -5.34 2.70 13.43
C SER A 87 -5.90 3.30 12.12
N THR A 88 -6.00 2.50 11.07
CA THR A 88 -6.60 2.92 9.79
C THR A 88 -8.09 3.24 9.96
N LEU A 89 -8.85 2.38 10.64
CA LEU A 89 -10.28 2.61 10.91
C LEU A 89 -10.53 3.87 11.74
N LEU A 90 -9.58 4.26 12.61
CA LEU A 90 -9.72 5.46 13.44
C LEU A 90 -9.40 6.73 12.65
N PHE A 91 -8.33 6.77 11.87
CA PHE A 91 -7.74 8.01 11.36
C PHE A 91 -7.80 8.21 9.85
N CYS A 92 -8.00 7.17 9.04
CA CYS A 92 -8.17 7.31 7.60
C CYS A 92 -9.61 7.68 7.23
N ASP A 93 -9.75 8.30 6.08
CA ASP A 93 -11.03 8.45 5.40
C ASP A 93 -11.44 7.10 4.79
N LEU A 94 -12.48 6.50 5.35
CA LEU A 94 -12.99 5.20 4.89
C LEU A 94 -13.81 5.31 3.59
N SER A 95 -14.21 6.52 3.20
CA SER A 95 -14.91 6.77 1.92
C SER A 95 -13.93 6.75 0.75
N ASN A 96 -12.64 6.96 1.01
CA ASN A 96 -11.61 6.98 -0.01
C ASN A 96 -11.31 5.57 -0.54
N ILE A 97 -11.34 5.41 -1.87
CA ILE A 97 -11.14 4.12 -2.54
C ILE A 97 -9.76 3.50 -2.26
N TYR A 98 -8.72 4.33 -2.13
CA TYR A 98 -7.37 3.85 -1.82
C TYR A 98 -7.32 3.22 -0.42
N THR A 99 -7.97 3.84 0.57
CA THR A 99 -8.10 3.28 1.93
C THR A 99 -8.84 1.96 1.92
N GLN A 100 -9.95 1.87 1.17
CA GLN A 100 -10.73 0.64 1.05
C GLN A 100 -9.93 -0.51 0.44
N LEU A 101 -9.18 -0.23 -0.64
CA LEU A 101 -8.32 -1.22 -1.29
C LEU A 101 -7.21 -1.71 -0.36
N LEU A 102 -6.60 -0.81 0.42
CA LEU A 102 -5.52 -1.17 1.34
C LEU A 102 -6.02 -1.97 2.55
N ILE A 103 -7.19 -1.62 3.11
CA ILE A 103 -7.83 -2.43 4.16
C ILE A 103 -8.19 -3.81 3.61
N PHE A 104 -8.81 -3.87 2.42
CA PHE A 104 -9.17 -5.12 1.78
C PHE A 104 -7.93 -5.99 1.54
N THR A 105 -6.85 -5.43 1.01
CA THR A 105 -5.58 -6.12 0.80
C THR A 105 -5.00 -6.66 2.11
N THR A 106 -5.04 -5.85 3.17
CA THR A 106 -4.55 -6.23 4.51
C THR A 106 -5.30 -7.44 5.04
N LEU A 107 -6.62 -7.42 4.96
CA LEU A 107 -7.46 -8.52 5.43
C LEU A 107 -7.37 -9.75 4.53
N TRP A 108 -7.28 -9.58 3.23
CA TRP A 108 -7.20 -10.67 2.27
C TRP A 108 -5.88 -11.44 2.38
N CYS A 109 -4.75 -10.75 2.27
CA CYS A 109 -3.42 -11.37 2.40
C CYS A 109 -3.17 -11.88 3.82
N GLY A 110 -3.62 -11.12 4.83
CA GLY A 110 -3.59 -11.56 6.22
C GLY A 110 -4.42 -12.82 6.45
N GLY A 111 -5.59 -12.94 5.82
CA GLY A 111 -6.44 -14.12 5.87
C GLY A 111 -5.80 -15.35 5.20
N ILE A 112 -5.12 -15.16 4.07
CA ILE A 112 -4.35 -16.23 3.41
C ILE A 112 -3.26 -16.74 4.36
N GLY A 113 -2.42 -15.82 4.87
CA GLY A 113 -1.34 -16.19 5.78
C GLY A 113 -1.84 -16.79 7.09
N PHE A 114 -2.90 -16.22 7.67
CA PHE A 114 -3.52 -16.76 8.87
C PHE A 114 -4.03 -18.19 8.67
N THR A 115 -4.66 -18.47 7.53
CA THR A 115 -5.13 -19.83 7.21
C THR A 115 -3.96 -20.80 7.08
N ASP A 116 -2.87 -20.37 6.47
CA ASP A 116 -1.65 -21.19 6.36
C ASP A 116 -1.04 -21.50 7.72
N ASP A 117 -0.79 -20.46 8.52
CA ASP A 117 -0.25 -20.60 9.87
C ASP A 117 -1.17 -21.44 10.76
N TYR A 118 -2.49 -21.28 10.64
CA TYR A 118 -3.48 -22.06 11.38
C TYR A 118 -3.40 -23.55 11.03
N ILE A 119 -3.26 -23.90 9.76
CA ILE A 119 -3.10 -25.28 9.30
C ILE A 119 -1.80 -25.88 9.85
N LYS A 120 -0.69 -25.13 9.79
CA LYS A 120 0.61 -25.57 10.29
C LYS A 120 0.59 -25.86 11.79
N VAL A 121 -0.01 -24.95 12.56
CA VAL A 121 0.02 -24.97 14.02
C VAL A 121 -1.05 -25.89 14.60
N PHE A 122 -2.33 -25.67 14.25
CA PHE A 122 -3.45 -26.36 14.90
C PHE A 122 -3.78 -27.71 14.28
N LYS A 123 -3.56 -27.88 12.97
CA LYS A 123 -3.75 -29.18 12.30
C LYS A 123 -2.48 -30.02 12.25
N HIS A 124 -1.38 -29.51 12.80
CA HIS A 124 -0.04 -30.16 12.80
C HIS A 124 0.41 -30.62 11.40
N ASN A 125 -0.07 -29.96 10.35
CA ASN A 125 0.35 -30.22 8.99
C ASN A 125 1.48 -29.27 8.63
N LYS A 126 2.72 -29.78 8.61
CA LYS A 126 3.94 -29.00 8.34
C LYS A 126 3.98 -28.32 6.96
N GLU A 127 3.21 -28.84 6.00
CA GLU A 127 3.15 -28.28 4.65
C GLU A 127 2.26 -27.02 4.58
N GLY A 128 1.34 -26.83 5.55
CA GLY A 128 0.42 -25.72 5.55
C GLY A 128 -0.61 -25.78 4.40
N MET A 129 -0.96 -24.62 3.87
CA MET A 129 -1.76 -24.48 2.66
C MET A 129 -0.88 -24.71 1.43
N SER A 130 -1.39 -25.45 0.40
CA SER A 130 -0.58 -25.69 -0.78
C SER A 130 -0.21 -24.37 -1.49
N GLU A 131 1.02 -24.27 -1.99
CA GLU A 131 1.56 -23.08 -2.65
C GLU A 131 0.68 -22.62 -3.83
N ARG A 132 0.04 -23.59 -4.53
CA ARG A 132 -0.87 -23.28 -5.65
C ARG A 132 -2.07 -22.47 -5.19
N TRP A 133 -2.67 -22.80 -4.04
CA TRP A 133 -3.81 -22.04 -3.51
C TRP A 133 -3.39 -20.65 -3.02
N LYS A 134 -2.24 -20.51 -2.40
CA LYS A 134 -1.67 -19.20 -2.04
C LYS A 134 -1.52 -18.33 -3.28
N LEU A 135 -0.90 -18.87 -4.33
CA LEU A 135 -0.71 -18.16 -5.59
C LEU A 135 -2.03 -17.75 -6.26
N ILE A 136 -3.00 -18.68 -6.34
CA ILE A 136 -4.32 -18.40 -6.93
C ILE A 136 -5.01 -17.24 -6.18
N LEU A 137 -5.02 -17.27 -4.85
CA LEU A 137 -5.64 -16.22 -4.04
C LEU A 137 -4.95 -14.86 -4.18
N GLN A 138 -3.63 -14.84 -4.34
CA GLN A 138 -2.86 -13.61 -4.64
C GLN A 138 -3.18 -13.08 -6.03
N ILE A 139 -3.29 -13.95 -7.04
CA ILE A 139 -3.70 -13.59 -8.39
C ILE A 139 -5.13 -13.01 -8.38
N VAL A 140 -6.05 -13.63 -7.66
CA VAL A 140 -7.43 -13.11 -7.50
C VAL A 140 -7.43 -11.72 -6.88
N LEU A 141 -6.63 -11.48 -5.85
CA LEU A 141 -6.46 -10.13 -5.27
C LEU A 141 -5.95 -9.14 -6.33
N GLY A 142 -4.92 -9.51 -7.08
CA GLY A 142 -4.36 -8.68 -8.13
C GLY A 142 -5.39 -8.33 -9.22
N PHE A 143 -6.25 -9.28 -9.60
CA PHE A 143 -7.36 -9.01 -10.50
C PHE A 143 -8.39 -8.06 -9.90
N ILE A 144 -8.79 -8.25 -8.64
CA ILE A 144 -9.75 -7.36 -7.96
C ILE A 144 -9.19 -5.93 -7.93
N VAL A 145 -7.95 -5.75 -7.49
CA VAL A 145 -7.29 -4.43 -7.46
C VAL A 145 -7.19 -3.85 -8.87
N GLY A 146 -6.73 -4.62 -9.85
CA GLY A 146 -6.58 -4.19 -11.23
C GLY A 146 -7.90 -3.77 -11.87
N LEU A 147 -8.97 -4.54 -11.67
CA LEU A 147 -10.30 -4.19 -12.16
C LEU A 147 -10.86 -2.94 -11.46
N THR A 148 -10.62 -2.80 -10.16
CA THR A 148 -11.01 -1.57 -9.44
C THR A 148 -10.31 -0.35 -10.01
N VAL A 149 -9.00 -0.43 -10.27
CA VAL A 149 -8.25 0.67 -10.91
C VAL A 149 -8.78 0.97 -12.32
N CYS A 150 -9.17 -0.05 -13.09
CA CYS A 150 -9.72 0.15 -14.43
C CYS A 150 -11.09 0.81 -14.44
N PHE A 151 -11.99 0.41 -13.53
CA PHE A 151 -13.41 0.76 -13.62
C PHE A 151 -13.83 1.86 -12.65
N ASN A 152 -13.13 2.07 -11.54
CA ASN A 152 -13.49 3.12 -10.59
C ASN A 152 -13.13 4.50 -11.11
N ASP A 153 -14.07 5.43 -11.04
CA ASP A 153 -13.91 6.79 -11.57
C ASP A 153 -13.15 7.73 -10.64
N ASP A 154 -12.96 7.35 -9.37
CA ASP A 154 -12.18 8.12 -8.39
C ASP A 154 -10.67 7.91 -8.53
N ILE A 155 -10.25 6.84 -9.22
CA ILE A 155 -8.83 6.55 -9.47
C ILE A 155 -8.43 7.22 -10.78
N VAL A 156 -7.84 8.39 -10.65
CA VAL A 156 -7.49 9.27 -11.77
C VAL A 156 -6.12 9.90 -11.55
N VAL A 157 -5.47 10.26 -12.64
CA VAL A 157 -4.17 10.93 -12.64
C VAL A 157 -4.29 12.24 -13.41
N ARG A 158 -3.62 13.29 -12.95
CA ARG A 158 -3.45 14.49 -13.76
C ARG A 158 -2.22 14.34 -14.64
N GLU A 159 -2.46 14.26 -15.94
CA GLU A 159 -1.39 14.25 -16.92
C GLU A 159 -0.92 15.67 -17.26
N LYS A 160 0.39 15.83 -17.46
CA LYS A 160 0.97 17.06 -17.99
C LYS A 160 0.84 17.06 -19.49
N VAL A 161 0.16 18.06 -20.03
CA VAL A 161 0.05 18.25 -21.47
C VAL A 161 1.02 19.35 -21.92
N ARG A 162 1.83 19.05 -22.91
CA ARG A 162 2.71 20.05 -23.54
C ARG A 162 1.83 20.95 -24.41
N VAL A 163 1.83 22.23 -24.08
CA VAL A 163 1.11 23.23 -24.88
C VAL A 163 2.07 23.76 -25.93
N GLU A 164 1.76 23.56 -27.20
CA GLU A 164 2.50 24.18 -28.30
C GLU A 164 1.88 25.57 -28.56
N THR A 165 2.63 26.61 -28.36
CA THR A 165 2.29 27.97 -28.77
C THR A 165 2.65 28.16 -30.23
N ALA A 166 1.66 28.40 -31.08
CA ALA A 166 1.92 28.84 -32.43
C ALA A 166 2.43 30.30 -32.43
N ASP A 167 3.18 30.68 -33.46
CA ASP A 167 3.76 32.03 -33.64
C ASP A 167 2.76 33.18 -33.52
N ASN A 168 1.47 32.90 -33.55
CA ASN A 168 0.38 33.88 -33.45
C ASN A 168 -0.18 34.03 -32.02
N GLY A 169 0.44 33.47 -31.00
CA GLY A 169 -0.02 33.56 -29.60
C GLY A 169 -1.24 32.71 -29.27
N THR A 170 -1.74 31.92 -30.21
CA THR A 170 -2.84 30.95 -29.96
C THR A 170 -2.25 29.64 -29.49
N THR A 171 -2.72 29.15 -28.37
CA THR A 171 -2.35 27.87 -27.75
C THR A 171 -3.18 26.75 -28.34
N TYR A 172 -2.55 25.76 -28.94
CA TYR A 172 -3.21 24.54 -29.42
C TYR A 172 -2.87 23.35 -28.55
N LEU A 173 -3.86 22.51 -28.27
CA LEU A 173 -3.66 21.22 -27.66
C LEU A 173 -3.30 20.21 -28.74
N PRO A 174 -2.38 19.26 -28.50
CA PRO A 174 -2.04 18.23 -29.48
C PRO A 174 -3.25 17.41 -29.89
N GLN A 175 -3.40 17.13 -31.18
CA GLN A 175 -4.44 16.27 -31.71
C GLN A 175 -4.39 14.88 -31.06
N GLY A 176 -5.39 14.58 -30.23
CA GLY A 176 -5.52 13.29 -29.54
C GLY A 176 -6.21 13.37 -28.18
N SER A 177 -6.38 14.56 -27.64
CA SER A 177 -7.14 14.82 -26.41
C SER A 177 -8.61 15.14 -26.75
N SER A 178 -9.35 14.13 -27.22
CA SER A 178 -10.79 14.24 -27.39
C SER A 178 -11.48 14.15 -26.03
N ASN A 179 -12.24 15.17 -25.69
CA ASN A 179 -13.10 15.41 -24.53
C ASN A 179 -12.49 16.28 -23.44
N LEU A 180 -12.27 17.54 -23.80
CA LEU A 180 -11.89 18.60 -22.86
C LEU A 180 -13.09 19.51 -22.62
N ASP A 181 -13.65 19.44 -21.41
CA ASP A 181 -14.50 20.53 -20.91
C ASP A 181 -13.61 21.71 -20.47
N VAL A 182 -13.75 22.83 -21.18
CA VAL A 182 -12.89 24.04 -21.14
C VAL A 182 -13.10 24.90 -19.87
N ASN A 183 -13.70 24.39 -18.80
CA ASN A 183 -14.12 25.17 -17.63
C ASN A 183 -13.27 25.00 -16.36
N SER A 184 -12.06 24.45 -16.42
CA SER A 184 -11.20 24.37 -15.25
C SER A 184 -10.22 25.54 -15.19
N GLU A 185 -10.20 26.25 -14.06
CA GLU A 185 -9.32 27.38 -13.76
C GLU A 185 -7.85 27.06 -14.05
N THR A 186 -7.28 27.78 -15.01
CA THR A 186 -5.88 27.62 -15.42
C THR A 186 -4.96 28.32 -14.42
N ILE A 187 -4.19 27.54 -13.66
CA ILE A 187 -3.05 28.06 -12.92
C ILE A 187 -1.90 28.21 -13.93
N VAL A 188 -1.59 29.45 -14.29
CA VAL A 188 -0.49 29.79 -15.18
C VAL A 188 0.82 29.70 -14.37
N ALA A 189 1.57 28.62 -14.53
CA ALA A 189 2.99 28.61 -14.19
C ALA A 189 3.79 28.89 -15.46
N ASP A 190 4.80 29.73 -15.34
CA ASP A 190 5.63 30.32 -16.39
C ASP A 190 6.58 29.30 -17.07
N ASN A 191 6.06 28.17 -17.48
CA ASN A 191 6.77 27.17 -18.29
C ASN A 191 5.75 26.46 -19.19
N SER A 192 6.18 26.10 -20.38
CA SER A 192 5.46 25.45 -21.49
C SER A 192 4.64 24.18 -21.17
N TRP A 193 4.38 23.92 -19.91
CA TRP A 193 3.61 22.79 -19.41
C TRP A 193 2.41 23.29 -18.63
N LYS A 194 1.21 23.01 -19.12
CA LYS A 194 -0.03 23.18 -18.36
C LYS A 194 -0.46 21.85 -17.80
N MET A 195 -0.85 21.82 -16.52
CA MET A 195 -1.56 20.68 -15.97
C MET A 195 -3.01 20.77 -16.46
N GLU A 196 -3.38 19.89 -17.33
CA GLU A 196 -4.77 19.77 -17.78
C GLU A 196 -5.18 18.30 -17.79
N ASN A 197 -6.41 18.11 -17.33
CA ASN A 197 -7.23 16.90 -17.34
C ASN A 197 -6.90 15.81 -16.35
N ILE A 198 -7.91 15.56 -15.55
CA ILE A 198 -8.06 14.35 -14.77
C ILE A 198 -8.44 13.23 -15.74
N VAL A 199 -7.54 12.28 -15.96
CA VAL A 199 -7.77 11.15 -16.88
C VAL A 199 -7.44 9.82 -16.22
N LYS A 200 -8.12 8.78 -16.66
CA LYS A 200 -7.71 7.41 -16.37
C LYS A 200 -6.48 7.07 -17.19
N SER A 201 -5.37 6.85 -16.52
CA SER A 201 -4.08 6.59 -17.16
C SER A 201 -3.57 5.19 -16.84
N THR A 202 -2.90 4.59 -17.81
CA THR A 202 -2.13 3.34 -17.64
C THR A 202 -0.64 3.65 -17.57
N LYS A 203 -0.26 4.82 -17.10
CA LYS A 203 1.14 5.21 -16.95
C LYS A 203 1.62 4.89 -15.54
N THR A 204 2.87 4.51 -15.42
CA THR A 204 3.55 4.29 -14.15
C THR A 204 4.76 5.22 -14.08
N THR A 205 4.99 5.83 -12.92
CA THR A 205 6.18 6.65 -12.70
C THR A 205 7.41 5.76 -12.59
N LEU A 206 8.36 5.90 -13.49
CA LEU A 206 9.65 5.22 -13.44
C LEU A 206 10.77 6.25 -13.27
N PRO A 207 11.53 6.22 -12.17
CA PRO A 207 12.74 7.02 -12.05
C PRO A 207 13.75 6.58 -13.12
N PHE A 208 14.64 7.47 -13.54
CA PHE A 208 15.71 7.22 -14.52
C PHE A 208 15.30 7.25 -16.00
N ILE A 209 14.03 7.41 -16.35
CA ILE A 209 13.57 7.64 -17.72
C ILE A 209 13.40 9.15 -17.94
N LYS A 210 13.74 9.65 -19.13
CA LYS A 210 13.72 11.10 -19.46
C LYS A 210 12.35 11.77 -19.23
N SER A 211 11.24 11.03 -19.42
CA SER A 211 9.86 11.52 -19.19
C SER A 211 9.34 11.21 -17.77
N HIS A 212 10.07 10.42 -16.98
CA HIS A 212 9.64 9.85 -15.70
C HIS A 212 8.35 9.01 -15.76
N GLU A 213 7.83 8.74 -16.96
CA GLU A 213 6.58 8.02 -17.19
C GLU A 213 6.82 6.83 -18.13
N PHE A 214 6.25 5.68 -17.78
CA PHE A 214 6.18 4.50 -18.63
C PHE A 214 4.73 4.25 -19.00
N ASP A 215 4.39 4.33 -20.29
CA ASP A 215 3.05 4.09 -20.79
C ASP A 215 2.92 2.66 -21.30
N TYR A 216 2.03 1.88 -20.70
CA TYR A 216 1.76 0.49 -21.12
C TYR A 216 1.17 0.40 -22.54
N LYS A 217 0.74 1.51 -23.13
CA LYS A 217 0.38 1.59 -24.54
C LYS A 217 1.53 1.16 -25.46
N TRP A 218 2.77 1.40 -25.04
CA TRP A 218 3.95 0.99 -25.83
C TRP A 218 4.11 -0.52 -25.97
N LEU A 219 3.55 -1.29 -25.05
CA LEU A 219 3.56 -2.75 -25.08
C LEU A 219 2.38 -3.33 -25.87
N SER A 220 1.40 -2.50 -26.24
CA SER A 220 0.24 -2.97 -27.01
C SER A 220 0.59 -3.12 -28.49
N PRO A 221 0.48 -4.33 -29.07
CA PRO A 221 0.75 -4.56 -30.50
C PRO A 221 -0.37 -4.04 -31.40
N PHE A 222 -1.53 -3.68 -30.85
CA PHE A 222 -2.73 -3.28 -31.60
C PHE A 222 -2.98 -1.78 -31.48
N GLN A 223 -3.65 -1.21 -32.50
CA GLN A 223 -4.09 0.18 -32.53
C GLN A 223 -5.62 0.29 -32.49
N GLY A 224 -6.14 1.49 -32.20
CA GLY A 224 -7.57 1.74 -32.13
C GLY A 224 -8.23 1.10 -30.89
N LYS A 225 -9.48 0.62 -31.06
CA LYS A 225 -10.26 0.04 -29.94
C LYS A 225 -9.58 -1.19 -29.31
N TRP A 226 -8.98 -2.06 -30.11
CA TRP A 226 -8.24 -3.23 -29.60
C TRP A 226 -6.98 -2.83 -28.85
N GLY A 227 -6.30 -1.75 -29.25
CA GLY A 227 -5.18 -1.19 -28.51
C GLY A 227 -5.58 -0.68 -27.12
N TRP A 228 -6.78 -0.13 -26.98
CA TRP A 228 -7.32 0.29 -25.69
C TRP A 228 -7.54 -0.91 -24.74
N TYR A 229 -8.18 -1.99 -25.20
CA TYR A 229 -8.39 -3.17 -24.36
C TYR A 229 -7.08 -3.87 -24.00
N THR A 230 -6.15 -3.99 -24.95
CA THR A 230 -4.86 -4.66 -24.70
C THR A 230 -3.98 -3.89 -23.73
N LYS A 231 -3.92 -2.55 -23.76
CA LYS A 231 -3.13 -1.78 -22.79
C LYS A 231 -3.64 -2.00 -21.36
N TRP A 232 -4.96 -2.00 -21.15
CA TRP A 232 -5.56 -2.24 -19.85
C TRP A 232 -5.35 -3.67 -19.37
N ALA A 233 -5.45 -4.66 -20.26
CA ALA A 233 -5.17 -6.05 -19.93
C ALA A 233 -3.70 -6.25 -19.51
N ILE A 234 -2.76 -5.63 -20.21
CA ILE A 234 -1.33 -5.65 -19.84
C ILE A 234 -1.12 -4.96 -18.50
N TYR A 235 -1.77 -3.83 -18.25
CA TYR A 235 -1.68 -3.11 -16.98
C TYR A 235 -2.18 -3.96 -15.80
N VAL A 236 -3.36 -4.60 -15.94
CA VAL A 236 -3.89 -5.52 -14.93
C VAL A 236 -2.95 -6.71 -14.70
N LEU A 237 -2.38 -7.27 -15.77
CA LEU A 237 -1.39 -8.35 -15.65
C LEU A 237 -0.16 -7.89 -14.85
N MET A 238 0.34 -6.69 -15.09
CA MET A 238 1.46 -6.14 -14.32
C MET A 238 1.10 -5.92 -12.85
N ILE A 239 -0.12 -5.46 -12.55
CA ILE A 239 -0.63 -5.35 -11.17
C ILE A 239 -0.59 -6.72 -10.47
N VAL A 240 -1.09 -7.76 -11.12
CA VAL A 240 -1.07 -9.14 -10.60
C VAL A 240 0.36 -9.59 -10.32
N ILE A 241 1.29 -9.36 -11.26
CA ILE A 241 2.69 -9.73 -11.10
C ILE A 241 3.33 -9.00 -9.91
N VAL A 242 3.14 -7.69 -9.81
CA VAL A 242 3.73 -6.87 -8.72
C VAL A 242 3.21 -7.32 -7.36
N ILE A 243 1.90 -7.46 -7.19
CA ILE A 243 1.29 -7.90 -5.92
C ILE A 243 1.79 -9.29 -5.52
N THR A 244 1.80 -10.22 -6.46
CA THR A 244 2.26 -11.59 -6.22
C THR A 244 3.76 -11.63 -5.89
N ALA A 245 4.57 -10.87 -6.63
CA ALA A 245 6.02 -10.81 -6.40
C ALA A 245 6.35 -10.18 -5.05
N CYS A 246 5.72 -9.04 -4.70
CA CYS A 246 5.94 -8.38 -3.41
C CYS A 246 5.48 -9.26 -2.24
N SER A 247 4.31 -9.89 -2.35
CA SER A 247 3.78 -10.76 -1.29
C SER A 247 4.69 -11.96 -1.02
N ASN A 248 5.08 -12.68 -2.06
CA ASN A 248 5.98 -13.82 -1.92
C ASN A 248 7.42 -13.40 -1.60
N GLY A 249 7.91 -12.28 -2.14
CA GLY A 249 9.24 -11.75 -1.84
C GLY A 249 9.39 -11.39 -0.36
N THR A 250 8.38 -10.76 0.24
CA THR A 250 8.39 -10.44 1.67
C THR A 250 8.32 -11.72 2.52
N ASN A 251 7.54 -12.71 2.09
CA ASN A 251 7.48 -14.00 2.78
C ASN A 251 8.83 -14.73 2.75
N LEU A 252 9.55 -14.70 1.63
CA LEU A 252 10.91 -15.24 1.54
C LEU A 252 11.93 -14.47 2.40
N THR A 253 11.70 -13.17 2.61
CA THR A 253 12.57 -12.31 3.44
C THR A 253 12.39 -12.59 4.94
N ASP A 254 11.24 -13.16 5.35
CA ASP A 254 10.92 -13.49 6.76
C ASP A 254 11.67 -14.76 7.25
N GLY A 255 12.94 -14.85 6.91
CA GLY A 255 13.84 -15.96 7.36
C GLY A 255 14.75 -15.58 8.53
N MET A 256 14.86 -14.32 8.87
CA MET A 256 15.74 -13.81 9.95
C MET A 256 15.00 -12.83 10.85
N ASP A 257 15.35 -12.86 12.14
CA ASP A 257 14.75 -12.02 13.18
C ASP A 257 14.85 -10.53 12.80
N GLY A 258 13.71 -9.85 12.72
CA GLY A 258 13.61 -8.43 12.44
C GLY A 258 13.83 -8.02 10.98
N LEU A 259 14.29 -8.90 10.10
CA LEU A 259 14.66 -8.54 8.73
C LEU A 259 13.43 -8.07 7.92
N ALA A 260 12.40 -8.90 7.84
CA ALA A 260 11.20 -8.58 7.07
C ALA A 260 10.49 -7.34 7.62
N ALA A 261 10.33 -7.23 8.94
CA ALA A 261 9.70 -6.07 9.57
C ALA A 261 10.52 -4.79 9.37
N GLY A 262 11.85 -4.84 9.57
CA GLY A 262 12.72 -3.68 9.45
C GLY A 262 12.83 -3.16 8.03
N THR A 263 13.08 -4.03 7.05
CA THR A 263 13.17 -3.63 5.64
C THR A 263 11.85 -3.11 5.11
N SER A 264 10.73 -3.76 5.48
CA SER A 264 9.39 -3.31 5.08
C SER A 264 9.02 -1.96 5.70
N ALA A 265 9.46 -1.67 6.92
CA ALA A 265 9.26 -0.34 7.51
C ALA A 265 9.98 0.76 6.71
N ILE A 266 11.22 0.51 6.26
CA ILE A 266 11.98 1.45 5.40
C ILE A 266 11.26 1.66 4.06
N VAL A 267 10.82 0.58 3.40
CA VAL A 267 10.06 0.66 2.15
C VAL A 267 8.76 1.43 2.39
N GLY A 268 8.06 1.16 3.50
CA GLY A 268 6.85 1.86 3.89
C GLY A 268 7.03 3.37 4.07
N ILE A 269 8.17 3.81 4.64
CA ILE A 269 8.51 5.23 4.75
C ILE A 269 8.59 5.87 3.35
N VAL A 270 9.32 5.24 2.43
CA VAL A 270 9.48 5.76 1.06
C VAL A 270 8.13 5.87 0.35
N ILE A 271 7.32 4.80 0.39
CA ILE A 271 5.99 4.79 -0.22
C ILE A 271 5.09 5.87 0.42
N GLY A 272 5.10 6.00 1.75
CA GLY A 272 4.32 7.02 2.46
C GLY A 272 4.70 8.45 2.06
N ILE A 273 6.00 8.73 1.90
CA ILE A 273 6.49 10.03 1.42
C ILE A 273 6.05 10.26 -0.03
N LEU A 274 6.20 9.28 -0.91
CA LEU A 274 5.78 9.40 -2.31
C LEU A 274 4.27 9.63 -2.42
N ALA A 275 3.45 8.92 -1.63
CA ALA A 275 2.00 9.11 -1.56
C ALA A 275 1.63 10.53 -1.12
N TRP A 276 2.32 11.06 -0.12
CA TRP A 276 2.11 12.42 0.34
C TRP A 276 2.50 13.47 -0.71
N LEU A 277 3.61 13.25 -1.41
CA LEU A 277 4.11 14.15 -2.47
C LEU A 277 3.21 14.12 -3.71
N SER A 278 2.81 12.91 -4.17
CA SER A 278 1.93 12.76 -5.33
C SER A 278 0.50 13.25 -5.07
N GLY A 279 0.05 13.21 -3.81
CA GLY A 279 -1.25 13.75 -3.40
C GLY A 279 -1.30 15.27 -3.26
N ASN A 280 -0.18 15.97 -3.39
CA ASN A 280 -0.12 17.43 -3.28
C ASN A 280 0.29 18.06 -4.61
N LEU A 281 -0.57 18.94 -5.13
CA LEU A 281 -0.40 19.57 -6.45
C LEU A 281 0.89 20.40 -6.56
N ILE A 282 1.27 21.12 -5.50
CA ILE A 282 2.47 21.99 -5.50
C ILE A 282 3.74 21.09 -5.52
N ASN A 283 3.77 20.09 -4.64
CA ASN A 283 4.92 19.20 -4.50
C ASN A 283 5.11 18.33 -5.74
N SER A 284 4.04 17.77 -6.29
CA SER A 284 4.10 16.94 -7.49
C SER A 284 4.59 17.72 -8.69
N ASN A 285 4.18 18.99 -8.82
CA ASN A 285 4.68 19.90 -9.85
C ASN A 285 6.17 20.21 -9.69
N TYR A 286 6.57 20.56 -8.47
CA TYR A 286 7.98 20.89 -8.18
C TYR A 286 8.91 19.72 -8.46
N LEU A 287 8.49 18.49 -8.06
CA LEU A 287 9.30 17.27 -8.24
C LEU A 287 9.13 16.63 -9.62
N ASN A 288 8.26 17.18 -10.47
CA ASN A 288 7.97 16.63 -11.80
C ASN A 288 7.47 15.17 -11.77
N ILE A 289 6.67 14.82 -10.77
CA ILE A 289 5.98 13.52 -10.64
C ILE A 289 4.51 13.65 -10.97
N MET A 290 3.83 12.51 -11.20
CA MET A 290 2.39 12.50 -11.42
C MET A 290 1.62 13.00 -10.20
N TYR A 291 0.61 13.83 -10.42
CA TYR A 291 -0.33 14.22 -9.37
C TYR A 291 -1.51 13.25 -9.37
N ILE A 292 -1.72 12.58 -8.24
CA ILE A 292 -2.78 11.59 -8.05
C ILE A 292 -3.67 12.04 -6.89
N PRO A 293 -4.87 12.57 -7.19
CA PRO A 293 -5.79 13.04 -6.15
C PRO A 293 -6.15 11.92 -5.16
N GLY A 294 -6.23 12.24 -3.88
CA GLY A 294 -6.67 11.30 -2.84
C GLY A 294 -5.60 10.36 -2.29
N THR A 295 -4.39 10.31 -2.87
CA THR A 295 -3.29 9.46 -2.36
C THR A 295 -2.75 9.90 -0.99
N GLY A 296 -3.13 11.07 -0.50
CA GLY A 296 -2.85 11.48 0.86
C GLY A 296 -3.32 10.47 1.91
N GLU A 297 -4.44 9.79 1.66
CA GLU A 297 -4.94 8.73 2.56
C GLU A 297 -4.01 7.51 2.60
N ILE A 298 -3.32 7.22 1.49
CA ILE A 298 -2.27 6.18 1.46
C ILE A 298 -1.14 6.57 2.42
N ALA A 299 -0.76 7.85 2.50
CA ALA A 299 0.27 8.31 3.43
C ALA A 299 -0.15 8.11 4.90
N VAL A 300 -1.42 8.35 5.25
CA VAL A 300 -1.95 8.08 6.61
C VAL A 300 -1.93 6.58 6.90
N PHE A 301 -2.37 5.76 5.95
CA PHE A 301 -2.34 4.29 6.07
C PHE A 301 -0.90 3.78 6.22
N MET A 302 0.03 4.25 5.39
CA MET A 302 1.44 3.86 5.48
C MET A 302 2.09 4.31 6.79
N SER A 303 1.64 5.42 7.37
CA SER A 303 2.09 5.83 8.70
C SER A 303 1.62 4.86 9.79
N ALA A 304 0.37 4.36 9.71
CA ALA A 304 -0.10 3.28 10.58
C ALA A 304 0.70 1.98 10.36
N PHE A 305 0.99 1.63 9.12
CA PHE A 305 1.80 0.48 8.74
C PHE A 305 3.21 0.55 9.36
N ILE A 306 3.89 1.68 9.22
CA ILE A 306 5.23 1.92 9.78
C ILE A 306 5.18 1.80 11.32
N GLY A 307 4.21 2.45 11.96
CA GLY A 307 4.04 2.40 13.42
C GLY A 307 3.82 0.98 13.93
N ALA A 308 2.98 0.19 13.25
CA ALA A 308 2.73 -1.21 13.57
C ALA A 308 3.99 -2.07 13.45
N LEU A 309 4.78 -1.88 12.39
CA LEU A 309 6.04 -2.61 12.17
C LEU A 309 7.11 -2.24 13.19
N LEU A 310 7.27 -0.95 13.52
CA LEU A 310 8.22 -0.51 14.55
C LEU A 310 7.85 -1.07 15.93
N GLY A 311 6.56 -1.07 16.28
CA GLY A 311 6.10 -1.68 17.52
C GLY A 311 6.28 -3.20 17.55
N PHE A 312 6.05 -3.88 16.42
CA PHE A 312 6.28 -5.31 16.28
C PHE A 312 7.77 -5.66 16.33
N LEU A 313 8.63 -4.85 15.72
CA LEU A 313 10.07 -5.04 15.69
C LEU A 313 10.68 -5.09 17.10
N TRP A 314 10.07 -4.43 18.08
CA TRP A 314 10.46 -4.54 19.49
C TRP A 314 10.47 -5.98 20.01
N TYR A 315 9.55 -6.82 19.53
CA TYR A 315 9.44 -8.22 19.92
C TYR A 315 10.13 -9.18 18.94
N ASN A 316 10.27 -8.75 17.69
CA ASN A 316 10.80 -9.58 16.61
C ASN A 316 12.31 -9.37 16.36
N SER A 317 12.93 -8.33 16.93
CA SER A 317 14.40 -8.15 16.86
C SER A 317 15.13 -9.24 17.62
N TYR A 318 16.35 -9.53 17.18
CA TYR A 318 17.18 -10.62 17.73
C TYR A 318 17.51 -10.41 19.23
N PRO A 319 17.34 -11.41 20.10
CA PRO A 319 16.65 -12.70 19.86
C PRO A 319 15.13 -12.57 19.87
N ALA A 320 14.47 -13.03 18.81
CA ALA A 320 13.04 -12.83 18.63
C ALA A 320 12.19 -13.53 19.71
N GLN A 321 11.26 -12.79 20.30
CA GLN A 321 10.25 -13.29 21.24
C GLN A 321 9.01 -13.85 20.52
N VAL A 322 8.82 -13.51 19.25
CA VAL A 322 7.73 -13.98 18.39
C VAL A 322 8.18 -13.91 16.93
N PHE A 323 7.85 -14.96 16.16
CA PHE A 323 8.03 -14.96 14.71
C PHE A 323 6.78 -14.39 14.02
N MET A 324 7.00 -13.69 12.90
CA MET A 324 5.95 -13.05 12.15
C MET A 324 4.96 -14.07 11.56
N GLY A 325 5.49 -15.09 10.90
CA GLY A 325 4.73 -16.10 10.17
C GLY A 325 4.14 -15.60 8.86
N ASP A 326 3.52 -16.51 8.11
CA ASP A 326 2.91 -16.20 6.82
C ASP A 326 1.78 -15.18 6.94
N THR A 327 1.10 -15.12 8.10
CA THR A 327 0.07 -14.11 8.43
C THR A 327 0.57 -12.68 8.25
N GLY A 328 1.78 -12.39 8.75
CA GLY A 328 2.35 -11.05 8.66
C GLY A 328 3.07 -10.80 7.34
N SER A 329 3.91 -11.71 6.92
CA SER A 329 4.79 -11.53 5.77
C SER A 329 4.03 -11.38 4.45
N LEU A 330 2.99 -12.22 4.20
CA LEU A 330 2.16 -12.11 3.01
C LEU A 330 1.34 -10.80 3.01
N ALA A 331 0.83 -10.38 4.17
CA ALA A 331 0.07 -9.14 4.30
C ALA A 331 0.94 -7.92 4.05
N ILE A 332 2.12 -7.84 4.64
CA ILE A 332 3.08 -6.76 4.46
C ILE A 332 3.45 -6.62 2.98
N GLY A 333 3.80 -7.74 2.33
CA GLY A 333 4.15 -7.72 0.91
C GLY A 333 2.98 -7.33 0.01
N GLY A 334 1.76 -7.79 0.30
CA GLY A 334 0.55 -7.38 -0.39
C GLY A 334 0.28 -5.88 -0.26
N ILE A 335 0.39 -5.33 0.96
CA ILE A 335 0.24 -3.89 1.23
C ILE A 335 1.28 -3.07 0.43
N ILE A 336 2.55 -3.47 0.47
CA ILE A 336 3.62 -2.80 -0.28
C ILE A 336 3.32 -2.84 -1.78
N GLY A 337 2.97 -4.01 -2.32
CA GLY A 337 2.68 -4.18 -3.74
C GLY A 337 1.50 -3.32 -4.21
N VAL A 338 0.39 -3.33 -3.47
CA VAL A 338 -0.80 -2.51 -3.81
C VAL A 338 -0.49 -1.03 -3.66
N SER A 339 0.16 -0.61 -2.56
CA SER A 339 0.52 0.80 -2.36
C SER A 339 1.42 1.33 -3.47
N ALA A 340 2.41 0.53 -3.91
CA ALA A 340 3.34 0.92 -4.98
C ALA A 340 2.64 1.07 -6.34
N ILE A 341 1.55 0.36 -6.58
CA ILE A 341 0.76 0.48 -7.83
C ILE A 341 -0.14 1.71 -7.80
N LEU A 342 -0.64 2.10 -6.63
CA LEU A 342 -1.60 3.19 -6.47
C LEU A 342 -0.92 4.58 -6.43
N ILE A 343 0.39 4.63 -6.42
CA ILE A 343 1.22 5.85 -6.40
C ILE A 343 2.00 5.98 -7.72
#